data_4c37decedb82fc1d4e3339f9a2346d87
#
_entry.id   4c37decedb82fc1d4e3339f9a2346d87
#
_cell.length_a   1.000
_cell.length_b   1.000
_cell.length_c   1.000
_cell.angle_alpha   90.00
_cell.angle_beta   90.00
_cell.angle_gamma   90.00
#
_symmetry.space_group_name_H-M   'P 1'
#
loop_
_entity.id
_entity.type
_entity.pdbx_description
1 polymer ?
#
loop_
_entity_poly.entity_id
_entity_poly.type
_entity_poly.pdbx_seq_one_letter_code
_entity_poly.pdbx_strand_id
1 'polypeptide(L)'
;YTSAIIQNYQSQKKQSNSNQVKVEVQSRMFYNPELKSVFNFVPGVMTVILMLVSAMMTSISITREKELGTMEILLVSPLKPFQVIIGKVFPYIFLSIINAIVILTLGYFVFKMPINGSLFLLAFESILFIISALSLGILISTVSNSQQTAMMLSLMGLMLPVIILSGFIFPINSMPLPMQVISNIIPAKWFIIIVKAIML
;
A
#
# COMPACT_ATOMS: atom_id res chain seq x y z
N TYR A 1 14.61 32.15 -57.13
CA TYR A 1 15.88 31.49 -56.78
C TYR A 1 15.87 30.91 -55.36
N THR A 2 15.37 31.61 -54.38
CA THR A 2 15.34 31.17 -53.00
C THR A 2 14.43 29.96 -52.73
N SER A 3 13.30 29.86 -53.39
CA SER A 3 12.35 28.73 -53.27
C SER A 3 12.93 27.40 -53.78
N ALA A 4 13.76 27.46 -54.86
CA ALA A 4 14.39 26.27 -55.42
C ALA A 4 15.50 25.72 -54.49
N ILE A 5 16.19 26.58 -53.77
CA ILE A 5 17.24 26.19 -52.79
C ILE A 5 16.61 25.54 -51.56
N ILE A 6 15.47 26.06 -51.10
CA ILE A 6 14.74 25.50 -49.95
C ILE A 6 14.16 24.12 -50.31
N GLN A 7 13.62 23.97 -51.51
CA GLN A 7 13.08 22.67 -51.96
C GLN A 7 14.20 21.63 -52.15
N ASN A 8 15.36 22.03 -52.66
CA ASN A 8 16.52 21.12 -52.76
C ASN A 8 17.06 20.70 -51.39
N TYR A 9 17.09 21.61 -50.41
CA TYR A 9 17.49 21.29 -49.03
C TYR A 9 16.49 20.36 -48.35
N GLN A 10 15.21 20.55 -48.56
CA GLN A 10 14.17 19.68 -48.02
C GLN A 10 14.15 18.28 -48.67
N SER A 11 14.42 18.18 -49.97
CA SER A 11 14.53 16.89 -50.62
C SER A 11 15.82 16.13 -50.24
N GLN A 12 16.96 16.80 -50.08
CA GLN A 12 18.19 16.18 -49.52
C GLN A 12 18.01 15.70 -48.08
N LYS A 13 17.32 16.48 -47.25
CA LYS A 13 17.02 16.09 -45.87
C LYS A 13 16.05 14.91 -45.78
N LYS A 14 15.13 14.82 -46.72
CA LYS A 14 14.18 13.70 -46.85
C LYS A 14 14.86 12.41 -47.32
N GLN A 15 15.87 12.54 -48.20
CA GLN A 15 16.62 11.41 -48.73
C GLN A 15 17.71 10.91 -47.73
N SER A 16 18.30 11.81 -46.94
CA SER A 16 19.21 11.44 -45.85
C SER A 16 18.46 10.75 -44.69
N ASN A 17 17.17 10.98 -44.54
CA ASN A 17 16.35 10.36 -43.49
C ASN A 17 15.82 8.96 -43.87
N SER A 18 15.99 8.52 -45.14
CA SER A 18 15.53 7.20 -45.57
C SER A 18 16.45 6.03 -45.13
N ASN A 19 17.64 6.34 -44.63
CA ASN A 19 18.60 5.34 -44.11
C ASN A 19 18.75 5.36 -42.58
N GLN A 20 17.88 6.08 -41.89
CA GLN A 20 17.85 5.94 -40.43
C GLN A 20 17.23 4.57 -40.10
N VAL A 21 18.06 3.67 -39.60
CA VAL A 21 17.63 2.44 -38.95
C VAL A 21 16.65 2.87 -37.85
N LYS A 22 15.34 2.68 -38.10
CA LYS A 22 14.33 2.84 -37.07
C LYS A 22 14.57 1.77 -36.03
N VAL A 23 15.29 2.13 -35.00
CA VAL A 23 15.38 1.29 -33.80
C VAL A 23 14.06 1.40 -33.08
N GLU A 24 13.18 0.44 -33.32
CA GLU A 24 11.94 0.30 -32.59
C GLU A 24 12.25 -0.36 -31.25
N VAL A 25 12.41 0.46 -30.23
CA VAL A 25 12.63 -0.02 -28.85
C VAL A 25 11.30 -0.57 -28.32
N GLN A 26 11.09 -1.88 -28.44
CA GLN A 26 10.01 -2.56 -27.77
C GLN A 26 10.43 -2.89 -26.34
N SER A 27 10.01 -2.07 -25.38
CA SER A 27 10.15 -2.39 -23.97
C SER A 27 9.16 -3.50 -23.59
N ARG A 28 9.66 -4.73 -23.45
CA ARG A 28 8.86 -5.87 -22.99
C ARG A 28 9.10 -6.08 -21.51
N MET A 29 8.08 -5.82 -20.69
CA MET A 29 8.15 -6.09 -19.25
C MET A 29 7.94 -7.57 -18.98
N PHE A 30 8.89 -8.23 -18.28
CA PHE A 30 8.86 -9.68 -18.01
C PHE A 30 7.65 -10.11 -17.19
N TYR A 31 7.26 -9.32 -16.18
CA TYR A 31 6.16 -9.65 -15.26
C TYR A 31 4.81 -9.02 -15.63
N ASN A 32 4.78 -8.09 -16.57
CA ASN A 32 3.55 -7.43 -17.02
C ASN A 32 3.65 -7.08 -18.51
N PRO A 33 3.64 -8.08 -19.41
CA PRO A 33 3.81 -7.84 -20.86
C PRO A 33 2.69 -6.99 -21.45
N GLU A 34 1.51 -7.00 -20.84
CA GLU A 34 0.34 -6.23 -21.31
C GLU A 34 0.20 -4.87 -20.63
N LEU A 35 1.17 -4.47 -19.77
CA LEU A 35 1.17 -3.20 -19.00
C LEU A 35 -0.15 -2.97 -18.24
N LYS A 36 -0.77 -4.03 -17.74
CA LYS A 36 -2.01 -3.95 -16.99
C LYS A 36 -1.76 -3.27 -15.63
N SER A 37 -2.36 -2.10 -15.43
CA SER A 37 -2.28 -1.34 -14.17
C SER A 37 -2.81 -2.13 -12.97
N VAL A 38 -3.64 -3.14 -13.18
CA VAL A 38 -4.22 -4.02 -12.16
C VAL A 38 -3.16 -4.67 -11.28
N PHE A 39 -2.02 -5.09 -11.84
CA PHE A 39 -0.93 -5.74 -11.12
C PHE A 39 -0.24 -4.85 -10.07
N ASN A 40 -0.32 -3.54 -10.25
CA ASN A 40 0.13 -2.57 -9.25
C ASN A 40 -1.00 -2.12 -8.33
N PHE A 41 -2.20 -1.98 -8.89
CA PHE A 41 -3.34 -1.40 -8.21
C PHE A 41 -3.89 -2.32 -7.11
N VAL A 42 -4.09 -3.62 -7.39
CA VAL A 42 -4.68 -4.56 -6.43
C VAL A 42 -3.83 -4.71 -5.16
N PRO A 43 -2.51 -5.01 -5.22
CA PRO A 43 -1.68 -5.08 -4.01
C PRO A 43 -1.61 -3.76 -3.26
N GLY A 44 -1.58 -2.63 -3.97
CA GLY A 44 -1.56 -1.31 -3.35
C GLY A 44 -2.84 -1.00 -2.59
N VAL A 45 -4.00 -1.19 -3.21
CA VAL A 45 -5.31 -0.98 -2.56
C VAL A 45 -5.50 -1.95 -1.39
N MET A 46 -5.11 -3.22 -1.55
CA MET A 46 -5.12 -4.21 -0.47
C MET A 46 -4.34 -3.70 0.75
N THR A 47 -3.14 -3.21 0.54
CA THR A 47 -2.28 -2.67 1.59
C THR A 47 -2.94 -1.50 2.31
N VAL A 48 -3.47 -0.52 1.56
CA VAL A 48 -4.11 0.67 2.13
C VAL A 48 -5.33 0.28 2.95
N ILE A 49 -6.21 -0.56 2.42
CA ILE A 49 -7.44 -0.98 3.10
C ILE A 49 -7.10 -1.78 4.37
N LEU A 50 -6.21 -2.78 4.28
CA LEU A 50 -5.82 -3.58 5.43
C LEU A 50 -5.20 -2.71 6.53
N MET A 51 -4.33 -1.78 6.17
CA MET A 51 -3.69 -0.91 7.15
C MET A 51 -4.69 0.04 7.80
N LEU A 52 -5.57 0.68 7.00
CA LEU A 52 -6.57 1.59 7.53
C LEU A 52 -7.57 0.87 8.43
N VAL A 53 -8.17 -0.22 7.96
CA VAL A 53 -9.18 -0.95 8.74
C VAL A 53 -8.57 -1.47 10.04
N SER A 54 -7.40 -2.12 9.98
CA SER A 54 -6.74 -2.68 11.17
C SER A 54 -6.34 -1.58 12.15
N ALA A 55 -5.59 -0.58 11.72
CA ALA A 55 -5.06 0.44 12.59
C ALA A 55 -6.13 1.41 13.10
N MET A 56 -7.02 1.89 12.22
CA MET A 56 -8.06 2.86 12.57
C MET A 56 -9.09 2.27 13.53
N MET A 57 -9.59 1.06 13.25
CA MET A 57 -10.58 0.41 14.13
C MET A 57 -10.00 0.12 15.51
N THR A 58 -8.76 -0.34 15.58
CA THR A 58 -8.06 -0.56 16.85
C THR A 58 -7.86 0.73 17.61
N SER A 59 -7.39 1.77 16.93
CA SER A 59 -7.18 3.08 17.54
C SER A 59 -8.47 3.68 18.10
N ILE A 60 -9.54 3.68 17.32
CA ILE A 60 -10.86 4.18 17.74
C ILE A 60 -11.39 3.38 18.94
N SER A 61 -11.29 2.05 18.89
CA SER A 61 -11.79 1.20 19.97
C SER A 61 -11.13 1.45 21.31
N ILE A 62 -9.80 1.60 21.33
CA ILE A 62 -9.06 1.87 22.56
C ILE A 62 -9.31 3.31 23.04
N THR A 63 -9.31 4.27 22.11
CA THR A 63 -9.54 5.68 22.46
C THR A 63 -10.96 5.93 22.96
N ARG A 64 -11.95 5.16 22.47
CA ARG A 64 -13.32 5.21 22.98
C ARG A 64 -13.41 4.95 24.46
N GLU A 65 -12.66 3.98 24.99
CA GLU A 65 -12.64 3.69 26.41
C GLU A 65 -12.03 4.83 27.23
N LYS A 66 -11.03 5.53 26.66
CA LYS A 66 -10.50 6.75 27.30
C LYS A 66 -11.51 7.88 27.32
N GLU A 67 -12.19 8.12 26.19
CA GLU A 67 -13.15 9.19 26.02
C GLU A 67 -14.38 9.01 26.93
N LEU A 68 -14.81 7.77 27.14
CA LEU A 68 -15.95 7.43 28.02
C LEU A 68 -15.56 7.31 29.50
N GLY A 69 -14.27 7.44 29.86
CA GLY A 69 -13.78 7.26 31.21
C GLY A 69 -13.79 5.81 31.74
N THR A 70 -14.19 4.85 30.90
CA THR A 70 -14.25 3.43 31.27
C THR A 70 -12.86 2.80 31.39
N MET A 71 -11.82 3.45 30.86
CA MET A 71 -10.43 3.01 30.99
C MET A 71 -9.99 2.98 32.47
N GLU A 72 -10.44 3.92 33.30
CA GLU A 72 -10.14 3.95 34.73
C GLU A 72 -10.69 2.73 35.45
N ILE A 73 -11.90 2.29 35.12
CA ILE A 73 -12.51 1.09 35.67
C ILE A 73 -11.72 -0.16 35.29
N LEU A 74 -11.22 -0.22 34.06
CA LEU A 74 -10.37 -1.32 33.61
C LEU A 74 -9.01 -1.35 34.32
N LEU A 75 -8.45 -0.19 34.63
CA LEU A 75 -7.17 -0.09 35.36
C LEU A 75 -7.28 -0.50 36.82
N VAL A 76 -8.42 -0.33 37.48
CA VAL A 76 -8.67 -0.77 38.88
C VAL A 76 -9.01 -2.27 38.93
N SER A 77 -9.35 -2.90 37.83
CA SER A 77 -9.62 -4.33 37.73
C SER A 77 -8.33 -5.15 37.94
N PRO A 78 -8.42 -6.41 38.44
CA PRO A 78 -7.25 -7.29 38.63
C PRO A 78 -6.60 -7.75 37.31
N LEU A 79 -7.03 -7.22 36.19
CA LEU A 79 -6.53 -7.57 34.87
C LEU A 79 -5.20 -6.84 34.58
N LYS A 80 -4.26 -7.56 33.98
CA LYS A 80 -3.03 -6.93 33.49
C LYS A 80 -3.33 -6.08 32.26
N PRO A 81 -2.71 -4.88 32.09
CA PRO A 81 -2.94 -4.01 30.93
C PRO A 81 -2.79 -4.72 29.58
N PHE A 82 -1.86 -5.66 29.49
CA PHE A 82 -1.64 -6.48 28.30
C PHE A 82 -2.86 -7.35 27.94
N GLN A 83 -3.54 -7.90 28.93
CA GLN A 83 -4.75 -8.72 28.71
C GLN A 83 -5.89 -7.87 28.17
N VAL A 84 -6.04 -6.64 28.67
CA VAL A 84 -7.04 -5.69 28.20
C VAL A 84 -6.78 -5.33 26.74
N ILE A 85 -5.53 -5.01 26.38
CA ILE A 85 -5.14 -4.66 25.02
C ILE A 85 -5.38 -5.85 24.08
N ILE A 86 -4.92 -7.05 24.41
CA ILE A 86 -5.14 -8.24 23.58
C ILE A 86 -6.62 -8.52 23.39
N GLY A 87 -7.41 -8.48 24.46
CA GLY A 87 -8.86 -8.70 24.37
C GLY A 87 -9.55 -7.73 23.42
N LYS A 88 -9.08 -6.48 23.37
CA LYS A 88 -9.59 -5.45 22.45
C LYS A 88 -9.11 -5.64 21.01
N VAL A 89 -7.88 -6.05 20.81
CA VAL A 89 -7.26 -6.21 19.49
C VAL A 89 -7.71 -7.49 18.80
N PHE A 90 -8.01 -8.56 19.55
CA PHE A 90 -8.38 -9.87 19.04
C PHE A 90 -9.52 -9.84 17.99
N PRO A 91 -10.67 -9.20 18.24
CA PRO A 91 -11.74 -9.13 17.26
C PRO A 91 -11.33 -8.40 15.98
N TYR A 92 -10.42 -7.43 16.07
CA TYR A 92 -9.93 -6.68 14.91
C TYR A 92 -8.92 -7.49 14.08
N ILE A 93 -8.16 -8.41 14.68
CA ILE A 93 -7.36 -9.40 13.93
C ILE A 93 -8.29 -10.22 13.05
N PHE A 94 -9.38 -10.76 13.62
CA PHE A 94 -10.33 -11.57 12.89
C PHE A 94 -11.02 -10.80 11.75
N LEU A 95 -11.46 -9.58 12.03
CA LEU A 95 -12.06 -8.69 11.03
C LEU A 95 -11.07 -8.37 9.89
N SER A 96 -9.81 -8.11 10.22
CA SER A 96 -8.77 -7.82 9.23
C SER A 96 -8.43 -9.03 8.36
N ILE A 97 -8.46 -10.24 8.92
CA ILE A 97 -8.30 -11.48 8.15
C ILE A 97 -9.46 -11.67 7.16
N ILE A 98 -10.68 -11.42 7.59
CA ILE A 98 -11.86 -11.46 6.70
C ILE A 98 -11.69 -10.45 5.56
N ASN A 99 -11.30 -9.22 5.87
CA ASN A 99 -11.02 -8.19 4.85
C ASN A 99 -9.93 -8.64 3.86
N ALA A 100 -8.84 -9.24 4.36
CA ALA A 100 -7.78 -9.76 3.50
C ALA A 100 -8.32 -10.82 2.52
N ILE A 101 -9.11 -11.78 3.02
CA ILE A 101 -9.74 -12.82 2.21
C ILE A 101 -10.68 -12.21 1.16
N VAL A 102 -11.51 -11.25 1.55
CA VAL A 102 -12.44 -10.56 0.62
C VAL A 102 -11.68 -9.86 -0.49
N ILE A 103 -10.63 -9.10 -0.14
CA ILE A 103 -9.85 -8.36 -1.14
C ILE A 103 -9.10 -9.30 -2.09
N LEU A 104 -8.52 -10.39 -1.57
CA LEU A 104 -7.86 -11.41 -2.39
C LEU A 104 -8.85 -12.11 -3.32
N THR A 105 -10.03 -12.44 -2.82
CA THR A 105 -11.11 -13.05 -3.61
C THR A 105 -11.56 -12.11 -4.73
N LEU A 106 -11.78 -10.85 -4.44
CA LEU A 106 -12.09 -9.83 -5.45
C LEU A 106 -10.95 -9.65 -6.45
N GLY A 107 -9.69 -9.64 -5.98
CA GLY A 107 -8.51 -9.58 -6.83
C GLY A 107 -8.47 -10.72 -7.85
N TYR A 108 -8.76 -11.92 -7.41
CA TYR A 108 -8.76 -13.11 -8.27
C TYR A 108 -9.97 -13.15 -9.22
N PHE A 109 -11.20 -13.01 -8.72
CA PHE A 109 -12.40 -13.19 -9.53
C PHE A 109 -12.74 -11.97 -10.40
N VAL A 110 -12.64 -10.76 -9.87
CA VAL A 110 -13.03 -9.54 -10.58
C VAL A 110 -11.89 -9.01 -11.45
N PHE A 111 -10.70 -8.91 -10.86
CA PHE A 111 -9.55 -8.35 -11.56
C PHE A 111 -8.73 -9.39 -12.34
N LYS A 112 -9.11 -10.69 -12.24
CA LYS A 112 -8.41 -11.81 -12.92
C LYS A 112 -6.91 -11.78 -12.71
N MET A 113 -6.49 -11.41 -11.50
CA MET A 113 -5.08 -11.36 -11.15
C MET A 113 -4.57 -12.78 -10.92
N PRO A 114 -3.51 -13.23 -11.63
CA PRO A 114 -2.96 -14.55 -11.43
C PRO A 114 -2.33 -14.63 -10.02
N ILE A 115 -2.50 -15.76 -9.35
CA ILE A 115 -1.81 -16.08 -8.11
C ILE A 115 -0.87 -17.23 -8.44
N ASN A 116 0.35 -16.90 -8.88
CA ASN A 116 1.34 -17.92 -9.30
C ASN A 116 2.14 -18.50 -8.13
N GLY A 117 2.15 -17.80 -6.99
CA GLY A 117 2.90 -18.19 -5.81
C GLY A 117 2.10 -18.97 -4.78
N SER A 118 2.73 -19.25 -3.64
CA SER A 118 2.12 -19.98 -2.53
C SER A 118 1.10 -19.14 -1.79
N LEU A 119 -0.18 -19.60 -1.76
CA LEU A 119 -1.24 -18.99 -0.97
C LEU A 119 -0.92 -18.98 0.54
N PHE A 120 -0.19 -20.00 1.02
CA PHE A 120 0.22 -20.06 2.43
C PHE A 120 1.18 -18.92 2.79
N LEU A 121 2.15 -18.64 1.93
CA LEU A 121 3.08 -17.52 2.12
C LEU A 121 2.35 -16.17 2.11
N LEU A 122 1.40 -16.02 1.19
CA LEU A 122 0.57 -14.80 1.09
C LEU A 122 -0.28 -14.58 2.35
N ALA A 123 -0.89 -15.65 2.87
CA ALA A 123 -1.67 -15.60 4.11
C ALA A 123 -0.79 -15.24 5.31
N PHE A 124 0.37 -15.88 5.43
CA PHE A 124 1.33 -15.62 6.51
C PHE A 124 1.81 -14.16 6.50
N GLU A 125 2.20 -13.65 5.35
CA GLU A 125 2.63 -12.26 5.18
C GLU A 125 1.49 -11.27 5.51
N SER A 126 0.26 -11.60 5.07
CA SER A 126 -0.92 -10.77 5.39
C SER A 126 -1.17 -10.70 6.90
N ILE A 127 -0.99 -11.81 7.64
CA ILE A 127 -1.13 -11.83 9.09
C ILE A 127 -0.04 -10.98 9.75
N LEU A 128 1.22 -11.09 9.33
CA LEU A 128 2.31 -10.27 9.85
C LEU A 128 2.06 -8.78 9.62
N PHE A 129 1.58 -8.43 8.42
CA PHE A 129 1.22 -7.06 8.10
C PHE A 129 0.04 -6.54 8.95
N ILE A 130 -1.00 -7.35 9.17
CA ILE A 130 -2.13 -7.02 10.03
C ILE A 130 -1.65 -6.75 11.46
N ILE A 131 -0.78 -7.59 12.02
CA ILE A 131 -0.23 -7.40 13.36
C ILE A 131 0.55 -6.08 13.44
N SER A 132 1.35 -5.76 12.45
CA SER A 132 2.08 -4.48 12.39
C SER A 132 1.14 -3.28 12.30
N ALA A 133 0.06 -3.37 11.50
CA ALA A 133 -0.94 -2.32 11.38
C ALA A 133 -1.72 -2.11 12.70
N LEU A 134 -2.11 -3.19 13.37
CA LEU A 134 -2.77 -3.13 14.69
C LEU A 134 -1.87 -2.48 15.74
N SER A 135 -0.57 -2.78 15.72
CA SER A 135 0.41 -2.15 16.61
C SER A 135 0.51 -0.64 16.41
N LEU A 136 0.47 -0.19 15.15
CA LEU A 136 0.39 1.24 14.81
C LEU A 136 -0.93 1.86 15.29
N GLY A 137 -2.04 1.13 15.20
CA GLY A 137 -3.33 1.56 15.75
C GLY A 137 -3.28 1.76 17.28
N ILE A 138 -2.63 0.84 18.00
CA ILE A 138 -2.39 0.98 19.44
C ILE A 138 -1.56 2.23 19.72
N LEU A 139 -0.48 2.45 18.97
CA LEU A 139 0.37 3.63 19.12
C LEU A 139 -0.43 4.93 18.91
N ILE A 140 -1.28 5.02 17.89
CA ILE A 140 -2.14 6.18 17.67
C ILE A 140 -3.11 6.37 18.83
N SER A 141 -3.65 5.30 19.41
CA SER A 141 -4.55 5.38 20.57
C SER A 141 -3.88 5.94 21.81
N THR A 142 -2.55 5.79 21.97
CA THR A 142 -1.82 6.35 23.12
C THR A 142 -1.78 7.87 23.08
N VAL A 143 -1.69 8.45 21.89
CA VAL A 143 -1.59 9.90 21.67
C VAL A 143 -2.97 10.56 21.56
N SER A 144 -4.01 9.78 21.25
CA SER A 144 -5.36 10.29 21.03
C SER A 144 -6.17 10.33 22.32
N ASN A 145 -6.95 11.41 22.51
CA ASN A 145 -7.84 11.59 23.65
C ASN A 145 -9.33 11.45 23.27
N SER A 146 -9.66 11.52 21.97
CA SER A 146 -11.01 11.33 21.47
C SER A 146 -11.03 10.45 20.23
N GLN A 147 -12.18 9.77 20.00
CA GLN A 147 -12.36 8.92 18.82
C GLN A 147 -12.13 9.70 17.52
N GLN A 148 -12.59 10.94 17.46
CA GLN A 148 -12.41 11.80 16.30
C GLN A 148 -10.92 12.09 16.03
N THR A 149 -10.15 12.39 17.08
CA THR A 149 -8.70 12.60 16.95
C THR A 149 -7.99 11.33 16.50
N ALA A 150 -8.35 10.17 17.06
CA ALA A 150 -7.80 8.88 16.68
C ALA A 150 -8.09 8.56 15.19
N MET A 151 -9.31 8.84 14.73
CA MET A 151 -9.71 8.66 13.34
C MET A 151 -8.90 9.57 12.40
N MET A 152 -8.78 10.86 12.74
CA MET A 152 -8.02 11.82 11.93
C MET A 152 -6.52 11.48 11.87
N LEU A 153 -5.94 11.11 13.01
CA LEU A 153 -4.53 10.69 13.06
C LEU A 153 -4.29 9.40 12.28
N SER A 154 -5.22 8.45 12.32
CA SER A 154 -5.13 7.22 11.52
C SER A 154 -5.22 7.52 10.02
N LEU A 155 -6.17 8.34 9.60
CA LEU A 155 -6.32 8.71 8.19
C LEU A 155 -5.12 9.51 7.68
N MET A 156 -4.77 10.60 8.34
CA MET A 156 -3.67 11.46 7.87
C MET A 156 -2.30 10.85 8.15
N GLY A 157 -2.09 10.28 9.33
CA GLY A 157 -0.80 9.76 9.76
C GLY A 157 -0.40 8.43 9.13
N LEU A 158 -1.36 7.62 8.69
CA LEU A 158 -1.08 6.32 8.04
C LEU A 158 -1.37 6.35 6.55
N MET A 159 -2.52 6.86 6.13
CA MET A 159 -2.92 6.80 4.73
C MET A 159 -2.00 7.64 3.83
N LEU A 160 -1.66 8.88 4.23
CA LEU A 160 -0.79 9.73 3.42
C LEU A 160 0.62 9.13 3.22
N PRO A 161 1.33 8.70 4.28
CA PRO A 161 2.63 8.04 4.09
C PRO A 161 2.53 6.75 3.28
N VAL A 162 1.48 5.95 3.47
CA VAL A 162 1.30 4.71 2.70
C VAL A 162 1.09 5.01 1.23
N ILE A 163 0.23 5.93 0.87
CA ILE A 163 -0.04 6.27 -0.53
C ILE A 163 1.20 6.84 -1.22
N ILE A 164 1.93 7.72 -0.54
CA ILE A 164 3.06 8.43 -1.14
C ILE A 164 4.33 7.57 -1.10
N LEU A 165 4.67 6.96 0.05
CA LEU A 165 6.00 6.38 0.31
C LEU A 165 6.04 4.86 0.18
N SER A 166 4.93 4.17 -0.06
CA SER A 166 4.91 2.71 -0.19
C SER A 166 5.32 2.19 -1.57
N GLY A 167 5.44 3.07 -2.56
CA GLY A 167 5.66 2.66 -3.94
C GLY A 167 4.39 2.24 -4.67
N PHE A 168 3.20 2.54 -4.08
CA PHE A 168 1.90 2.25 -4.69
C PHE A 168 1.62 3.15 -5.90
N ILE A 169 1.65 4.47 -5.71
CA ILE A 169 1.38 5.44 -6.78
C ILE A 169 2.69 5.90 -7.43
N PHE A 170 3.66 6.27 -6.61
CA PHE A 170 4.94 6.79 -7.09
C PHE A 170 6.04 5.74 -6.94
N PRO A 171 6.80 5.42 -8.02
CA PRO A 171 7.94 4.53 -7.92
C PRO A 171 8.98 5.09 -6.93
N ILE A 172 9.44 4.25 -6.00
CA ILE A 172 10.37 4.67 -4.94
C ILE A 172 11.69 5.21 -5.53
N ASN A 173 12.14 4.63 -6.64
CA ASN A 173 13.36 5.04 -7.32
C ASN A 173 13.32 6.47 -7.89
N SER A 174 12.11 7.03 -8.06
CA SER A 174 11.91 8.40 -8.55
C SER A 174 11.86 9.44 -7.43
N MET A 175 11.96 9.01 -6.17
CA MET A 175 11.89 9.88 -5.00
C MET A 175 13.27 10.40 -4.61
N PRO A 176 13.37 11.60 -3.97
CA PRO A 176 14.60 12.09 -3.34
C PRO A 176 15.11 11.11 -2.28
N LEU A 177 16.43 11.04 -2.10
CA LEU A 177 17.08 10.14 -1.13
C LEU A 177 16.49 10.17 0.28
N PRO A 178 16.16 11.31 0.90
CA PRO A 178 15.54 11.33 2.23
C PRO A 178 14.21 10.59 2.30
N MET A 179 13.37 10.70 1.25
CA MET A 179 12.07 10.01 1.19
C MET A 179 12.24 8.50 0.99
N GLN A 180 13.27 8.08 0.25
CA GLN A 180 13.59 6.65 0.10
C GLN A 180 13.97 6.02 1.44
N VAL A 181 14.76 6.73 2.27
CA VAL A 181 15.14 6.26 3.61
C VAL A 181 13.90 6.13 4.52
N ILE A 182 13.05 7.16 4.56
CA ILE A 182 11.79 7.14 5.35
C ILE A 182 10.88 6.02 4.88
N SER A 183 10.78 5.79 3.57
CA SER A 183 10.00 4.72 2.96
C SER A 183 10.37 3.33 3.50
N ASN A 184 11.64 3.09 3.87
CA ASN A 184 12.09 1.81 4.42
C ASN A 184 11.51 1.49 5.80
N ILE A 185 11.09 2.51 6.56
CA ILE A 185 10.49 2.34 7.90
C ILE A 185 9.02 1.93 7.78
N ILE A 186 8.37 2.23 6.64
CA ILE A 186 6.94 2.00 6.46
C ILE A 186 6.68 0.52 6.10
N PRO A 187 5.94 -0.24 6.94
CA PRO A 187 5.69 -1.66 6.69
C PRO A 187 4.90 -1.91 5.40
N ALA A 188 4.06 -0.98 5.00
CA ALA A 188 3.27 -1.06 3.77
C ALA A 188 4.13 -1.23 2.50
N LYS A 189 5.32 -0.63 2.44
CA LYS A 189 6.26 -0.80 1.33
C LYS A 189 6.65 -2.26 1.15
N TRP A 190 7.09 -2.89 2.22
CA TRP A 190 7.56 -4.27 2.21
C TRP A 190 6.44 -5.24 1.88
N PHE A 191 5.26 -5.01 2.44
CA PHE A 191 4.08 -5.79 2.13
C PHE A 191 3.72 -5.74 0.64
N ILE A 192 3.69 -4.55 0.02
CA ILE A 192 3.43 -4.41 -1.43
C ILE A 192 4.46 -5.15 -2.27
N ILE A 193 5.74 -5.05 -1.91
CA ILE A 193 6.83 -5.73 -2.65
C ILE A 193 6.67 -7.24 -2.55
N ILE A 194 6.42 -7.77 -1.36
CA ILE A 194 6.28 -9.21 -1.11
C ILE A 194 5.03 -9.75 -1.78
N VAL A 195 3.88 -9.08 -1.63
CA VAL A 195 2.63 -9.49 -2.29
C VAL A 195 2.79 -9.52 -3.81
N LYS A 196 3.44 -8.51 -4.40
CA LYS A 196 3.73 -8.53 -5.84
C LYS A 196 4.64 -9.69 -6.24
N ALA A 197 5.68 -9.96 -5.46
CA ALA A 197 6.60 -11.07 -5.73
C ALA A 197 5.94 -12.45 -5.59
N ILE A 198 4.90 -12.58 -4.76
CA ILE A 198 4.15 -13.84 -4.60
C ILE A 198 3.11 -13.99 -5.71
N MET A 199 2.44 -12.91 -6.10
CA MET A 199 1.33 -12.97 -7.05
C MET A 199 1.80 -12.98 -8.51
N LEU A 200 2.92 -12.36 -8.83
CA LEU A 200 3.47 -12.23 -10.19
C LEU A 200 4.65 -13.13 -10.43
#